data_c1ee4b67e8c393616f119e1ed590d7e3
#
_entry.id   c1ee4b67e8c393616f119e1ed590d7e3
#
_cell.length_a   1.000
_cell.length_b   1.000
_cell.length_c   1.000
_cell.angle_alpha   90.00
_cell.angle_beta   90.00
_cell.angle_gamma   90.00
#
_symmetry.space_group_name_H-M   'P 1'
#
loop_
_entity.id
_entity.type
_entity.pdbx_description
1 polymer ?
#
loop_
_entity_poly.entity_id
_entity_poly.type
_entity_poly.pdbx_seq_one_letter_code
_entity_poly.pdbx_strand_id
1 'polypeptide(L)'
;MTTPSQLKSWQDLSLHAESWRGLHLRELLARDATRAKQLAVESAGLRYDFSRQRVGAMTLRLLAHLAEERRFAEWRDELLEGRAVNSTENRPAWHTALRAANPPAEVKAALKGMRSLAERVRKDNRFKRIINLGTGGSDLGPRLLADALGDGELDVRFAANVDPRDLARALEGAKPQETLFVVVSKTFTTQETMANAEAARAWGAKNFYAVTANLERARGFGAAEVLPMWDWVGGRFSVWSAVGFAAMCAIGARAFDEFLAGGEEVDRHFAEAPLEKNIPVLMALIGVWNTNFLGAATHAVLPYSNALRLLPAYLQQLEMESNGKRVDRDGRAVDYATAPVLWGAEGTVSQHSFHQLLHQGTQGVPADFIDVGEDRVLSANLRAQADALALGTDDPKLPPHKQYPGNRPSSILSLEKLTPRNLGRLIALYEHKVFTQGVIWNINSFDQWGVELGKQMANKLLTGGK
;
A
#
# COMPACT_ATOMS: atom_id res chain seq x y z
N MET A 1 -1.21 -13.09 25.33
CA MET A 1 -1.31 -14.18 24.31
C MET A 1 0.02 -14.89 24.19
N THR A 2 0.03 -16.16 23.70
CA THR A 2 1.28 -16.89 23.38
C THR A 2 2.01 -16.17 22.25
N THR A 3 3.34 -16.04 22.36
CA THR A 3 4.16 -15.45 21.29
C THR A 3 4.06 -16.29 20.02
N PRO A 4 3.93 -15.71 18.83
CA PRO A 4 3.82 -16.46 17.57
C PRO A 4 4.86 -17.56 17.39
N SER A 5 6.13 -17.29 17.70
CA SER A 5 7.23 -18.27 17.61
C SER A 5 7.08 -19.49 18.53
N GLN A 6 6.27 -19.41 19.58
CA GLN A 6 5.98 -20.50 20.51
C GLN A 6 4.77 -21.36 20.10
N LEU A 7 4.01 -20.95 19.08
CA LEU A 7 2.86 -21.71 18.58
C LEU A 7 3.32 -23.00 17.90
N LYS A 8 2.50 -24.04 18.01
CA LYS A 8 2.80 -25.34 17.41
C LYS A 8 2.92 -25.23 15.88
N SER A 9 2.00 -24.51 15.23
CA SER A 9 2.04 -24.27 13.79
C SER A 9 3.30 -23.53 13.33
N TRP A 10 3.81 -22.57 14.12
CA TRP A 10 5.08 -21.90 13.82
C TRP A 10 6.28 -22.84 13.86
N GLN A 11 6.34 -23.69 14.89
CA GLN A 11 7.39 -24.69 15.03
C GLN A 11 7.33 -25.73 13.89
N ASP A 12 6.12 -26.17 13.53
CA ASP A 12 5.91 -27.09 12.41
C ASP A 12 6.32 -26.46 11.07
N LEU A 13 6.03 -25.16 10.86
CA LEU A 13 6.51 -24.40 9.71
C LEU A 13 8.03 -24.28 9.68
N SER A 14 8.68 -24.06 10.84
CA SER A 14 10.13 -24.00 10.94
C SER A 14 10.78 -25.34 10.54
N LEU A 15 10.25 -26.46 11.02
CA LEU A 15 10.69 -27.80 10.63
C LEU A 15 10.41 -28.07 9.14
N HIS A 16 9.23 -27.66 8.65
CA HIS A 16 8.86 -27.82 7.26
C HIS A 16 9.78 -27.05 6.32
N ALA A 17 10.25 -25.85 6.72
CA ALA A 17 11.15 -25.03 5.93
C ALA A 17 12.49 -25.72 5.64
N GLU A 18 12.97 -26.59 6.53
CA GLU A 18 14.17 -27.40 6.29
C GLU A 18 14.04 -28.27 5.05
N SER A 19 12.84 -28.84 4.80
CA SER A 19 12.57 -29.66 3.62
C SER A 19 12.61 -28.88 2.30
N TRP A 20 12.52 -27.52 2.37
CA TRP A 20 12.56 -26.64 1.20
C TRP A 20 13.97 -26.17 0.84
N ARG A 21 14.98 -26.37 1.69
CA ARG A 21 16.36 -25.89 1.46
C ARG A 21 16.97 -26.45 0.17
N GLY A 22 16.75 -27.73 -0.12
CA GLY A 22 17.28 -28.41 -1.30
C GLY A 22 16.37 -28.36 -2.54
N LEU A 23 15.16 -27.79 -2.44
CA LEU A 23 14.21 -27.79 -3.54
C LEU A 23 14.43 -26.58 -4.46
N HIS A 24 14.43 -26.80 -5.76
CA HIS A 24 14.53 -25.77 -6.78
C HIS A 24 13.20 -25.57 -7.52
N LEU A 25 12.80 -24.30 -7.74
CA LEU A 25 11.55 -23.97 -8.44
C LEU A 25 11.47 -24.59 -9.85
N ARG A 26 12.60 -24.67 -10.57
CA ARG A 26 12.67 -25.35 -11.88
C ARG A 26 12.15 -26.79 -11.80
N GLU A 27 12.55 -27.53 -10.78
CA GLU A 27 12.12 -28.90 -10.59
C GLU A 27 10.63 -28.99 -10.24
N LEU A 28 10.15 -28.10 -9.35
CA LEU A 28 8.74 -28.05 -8.96
C LEU A 28 7.83 -27.72 -10.15
N LEU A 29 8.24 -26.78 -10.98
CA LEU A 29 7.51 -26.39 -12.20
C LEU A 29 7.55 -27.48 -13.26
N ALA A 30 8.68 -28.21 -13.41
CA ALA A 30 8.81 -29.30 -14.38
C ALA A 30 8.03 -30.56 -13.97
N ARG A 31 7.95 -30.85 -12.65
CA ARG A 31 7.27 -32.08 -12.14
C ARG A 31 5.74 -31.99 -12.16
N ASP A 32 5.18 -30.78 -12.11
CA ASP A 32 3.74 -30.56 -12.01
C ASP A 32 3.23 -29.50 -13.01
N ALA A 33 2.82 -29.97 -14.16
CA ALA A 33 2.23 -29.12 -15.20
C ALA A 33 0.91 -28.44 -14.76
N THR A 34 0.27 -28.92 -13.70
CA THR A 34 -0.97 -28.35 -13.16
C THR A 34 -0.72 -27.28 -12.09
N ARG A 35 0.52 -27.10 -11.65
CA ARG A 35 0.91 -26.21 -10.56
C ARG A 35 0.42 -24.78 -10.76
N ALA A 36 0.54 -24.23 -11.97
CA ALA A 36 0.06 -22.87 -12.29
C ALA A 36 -1.47 -22.73 -12.17
N LYS A 37 -2.22 -23.84 -12.34
CA LYS A 37 -3.66 -23.87 -12.15
C LYS A 37 -4.03 -24.03 -10.67
N GLN A 38 -3.29 -24.90 -9.96
CA GLN A 38 -3.56 -25.19 -8.54
C GLN A 38 -3.17 -24.04 -7.62
N LEU A 39 -2.09 -23.30 -7.95
CA LEU A 39 -1.56 -22.20 -7.16
C LEU A 39 -1.90 -20.83 -7.78
N ALA A 40 -3.14 -20.70 -8.22
CA ALA A 40 -3.74 -19.45 -8.64
C ALA A 40 -5.16 -19.33 -8.10
N VAL A 41 -5.53 -18.09 -7.74
CA VAL A 41 -6.88 -17.75 -7.29
C VAL A 41 -7.39 -16.57 -8.13
N GLU A 42 -8.62 -16.69 -8.60
CA GLU A 42 -9.32 -15.60 -9.29
C GLU A 42 -10.52 -15.18 -8.46
N SER A 43 -10.60 -13.92 -8.13
CA SER A 43 -11.72 -13.33 -7.40
C SER A 43 -11.74 -11.81 -7.53
N ALA A 44 -12.91 -11.21 -7.44
CA ALA A 44 -13.09 -9.76 -7.46
C ALA A 44 -12.37 -9.09 -8.65
N GLY A 45 -12.32 -9.73 -9.83
CA GLY A 45 -11.66 -9.19 -11.03
C GLY A 45 -10.12 -9.16 -10.95
N LEU A 46 -9.55 -9.90 -10.01
CA LEU A 46 -8.11 -10.08 -9.81
C LEU A 46 -7.75 -11.54 -10.01
N ARG A 47 -6.56 -11.80 -10.54
CA ARG A 47 -5.93 -13.12 -10.56
C ARG A 47 -4.60 -13.05 -9.82
N TYR A 48 -4.45 -13.84 -8.79
CA TYR A 48 -3.20 -14.01 -8.04
C TYR A 48 -2.59 -15.37 -8.35
N ASP A 49 -1.49 -15.39 -9.11
CA ASP A 49 -0.72 -16.58 -9.46
C ASP A 49 0.56 -16.62 -8.61
N PHE A 50 0.62 -17.53 -7.67
CA PHE A 50 1.76 -17.76 -6.79
C PHE A 50 2.47 -19.10 -7.07
N SER A 51 2.30 -19.62 -8.28
CA SER A 51 2.92 -20.90 -8.70
C SER A 51 4.45 -20.86 -8.69
N ARG A 52 5.05 -19.68 -8.78
CA ARG A 52 6.49 -19.44 -8.68
C ARG A 52 6.97 -19.13 -7.26
N GLN A 53 6.11 -19.28 -6.26
CA GLN A 53 6.51 -19.25 -4.86
C GLN A 53 7.03 -20.62 -4.39
N ARG A 54 7.93 -20.60 -3.41
CA ARG A 54 8.46 -21.82 -2.78
C ARG A 54 7.47 -22.37 -1.77
N VAL A 55 6.30 -22.78 -2.22
CA VAL A 55 5.20 -23.31 -1.41
C VAL A 55 4.60 -24.56 -2.05
N GLY A 56 3.99 -25.40 -1.24
CA GLY A 56 3.22 -26.57 -1.65
C GLY A 56 1.97 -26.70 -0.80
N ALA A 57 1.16 -27.74 -1.07
CA ALA A 57 -0.11 -27.94 -0.35
C ALA A 57 0.09 -28.07 1.17
N MET A 58 1.18 -28.72 1.63
CA MET A 58 1.49 -28.82 3.06
C MET A 58 1.84 -27.45 3.64
N THR A 59 2.66 -26.64 2.95
CA THR A 59 3.01 -25.29 3.38
C THR A 59 1.76 -24.45 3.58
N LEU A 60 0.84 -24.46 2.62
CA LEU A 60 -0.41 -23.68 2.69
C LEU A 60 -1.31 -24.15 3.85
N ARG A 61 -1.40 -25.46 4.11
CA ARG A 61 -2.15 -25.98 5.26
C ARG A 61 -1.55 -25.52 6.59
N LEU A 62 -0.23 -25.58 6.75
CA LEU A 62 0.44 -25.15 7.97
C LEU A 62 0.29 -23.63 8.19
N LEU A 63 0.35 -22.83 7.12
CA LEU A 63 0.12 -21.39 7.17
C LEU A 63 -1.33 -21.06 7.53
N ALA A 64 -2.31 -21.80 6.99
CA ALA A 64 -3.71 -21.63 7.38
C ALA A 64 -3.92 -21.97 8.86
N HIS A 65 -3.33 -23.06 9.35
CA HIS A 65 -3.37 -23.43 10.76
C HIS A 65 -2.73 -22.35 11.66
N LEU A 66 -1.62 -21.73 11.22
CA LEU A 66 -1.05 -20.59 11.95
C LEU A 66 -2.05 -19.41 12.02
N ALA A 67 -2.76 -19.10 10.94
CA ALA A 67 -3.78 -18.06 10.97
C ALA A 67 -4.94 -18.40 11.92
N GLU A 68 -5.36 -19.65 11.98
CA GLU A 68 -6.38 -20.14 12.93
C GLU A 68 -5.90 -20.02 14.38
N GLU A 69 -4.69 -20.49 14.71
CA GLU A 69 -4.10 -20.34 16.05
C GLU A 69 -3.94 -18.86 16.45
N ARG A 70 -3.74 -17.97 15.47
CA ARG A 70 -3.71 -16.51 15.67
C ARG A 70 -5.11 -15.88 15.77
N ARG A 71 -6.17 -16.68 15.70
CA ARG A 71 -7.56 -16.21 15.75
C ARG A 71 -7.85 -15.15 14.69
N PHE A 72 -7.30 -15.37 13.49
CA PHE A 72 -7.37 -14.39 12.39
C PHE A 72 -8.81 -13.97 12.06
N ALA A 73 -9.76 -14.91 12.05
CA ALA A 73 -11.16 -14.62 11.73
C ALA A 73 -11.76 -13.57 12.69
N GLU A 74 -11.48 -13.68 13.98
CA GLU A 74 -11.98 -12.72 14.99
C GLU A 74 -11.38 -11.33 14.78
N TRP A 75 -10.05 -11.24 14.52
CA TRP A 75 -9.40 -9.97 14.23
C TRP A 75 -9.91 -9.32 12.95
N ARG A 76 -10.18 -10.12 11.91
CA ARG A 76 -10.78 -9.66 10.67
C ARG A 76 -12.17 -9.05 10.93
N ASP A 77 -13.02 -9.77 11.67
CA ASP A 77 -14.37 -9.33 11.97
C ASP A 77 -14.34 -8.06 12.84
N GLU A 78 -13.43 -7.96 13.81
CA GLU A 78 -13.23 -6.75 14.61
C GLU A 78 -12.80 -5.54 13.75
N LEU A 79 -11.93 -5.73 12.76
CA LEU A 79 -11.54 -4.68 11.82
C LEU A 79 -12.76 -4.20 11.00
N LEU A 80 -13.50 -5.13 10.42
CA LEU A 80 -14.63 -4.83 9.53
C LEU A 80 -15.81 -4.21 10.27
N GLU A 81 -16.03 -4.59 11.54
CA GLU A 81 -17.06 -4.02 12.40
C GLU A 81 -16.64 -2.70 13.08
N GLY A 82 -15.44 -2.23 12.88
CA GLY A 82 -14.97 -0.97 13.46
C GLY A 82 -14.71 -1.06 14.97
N ARG A 83 -14.30 -2.21 15.48
CA ARG A 83 -13.87 -2.36 16.87
C ARG A 83 -12.46 -1.78 17.10
N ALA A 84 -12.05 -1.65 18.35
CA ALA A 84 -10.79 -1.01 18.75
C ALA A 84 -9.56 -1.90 18.46
N VAL A 85 -9.28 -2.19 17.19
CA VAL A 85 -8.12 -3.00 16.75
C VAL A 85 -6.77 -2.27 16.88
N ASN A 86 -6.78 -0.94 17.00
CA ASN A 86 -5.58 -0.14 17.31
C ASN A 86 -5.40 -0.07 18.83
N SER A 87 -4.74 -1.06 19.39
CA SER A 87 -4.64 -1.28 20.85
C SER A 87 -3.84 -0.21 21.58
N THR A 88 -2.78 0.36 20.97
CA THR A 88 -1.92 1.38 21.62
C THR A 88 -2.56 2.75 21.74
N GLU A 89 -3.55 3.04 20.91
CA GLU A 89 -4.31 4.29 20.91
C GLU A 89 -5.77 4.08 21.34
N ASN A 90 -6.16 2.84 21.66
CA ASN A 90 -7.49 2.41 22.11
C ASN A 90 -8.63 2.96 21.22
N ARG A 91 -8.51 2.76 19.92
CA ARG A 91 -9.50 3.23 18.93
C ARG A 91 -9.65 2.26 17.76
N PRO A 92 -10.74 2.37 16.99
CA PRO A 92 -10.88 1.66 15.73
C PRO A 92 -9.79 2.06 14.71
N ALA A 93 -9.59 1.17 13.72
CA ALA A 93 -8.93 1.49 12.46
C ALA A 93 -9.89 1.09 11.32
N TRP A 94 -10.96 1.86 11.18
CA TRP A 94 -12.14 1.47 10.42
C TRP A 94 -12.18 2.08 9.00
N HIS A 95 -11.04 2.04 8.32
CA HIS A 95 -10.91 2.58 6.96
C HIS A 95 -11.83 1.88 5.94
N THR A 96 -12.24 0.63 6.18
CA THR A 96 -13.21 -0.09 5.36
C THR A 96 -14.59 0.58 5.34
N ALA A 97 -14.99 1.28 6.42
CA ALA A 97 -16.22 2.04 6.46
C ALA A 97 -16.30 3.18 5.42
N LEU A 98 -15.13 3.69 4.98
CA LEU A 98 -15.06 4.79 4.01
C LEU A 98 -15.52 4.36 2.60
N ARG A 99 -15.49 3.07 2.31
CA ARG A 99 -15.84 2.48 1.01
C ARG A 99 -16.93 1.42 1.10
N ALA A 100 -17.53 1.23 2.29
CA ALA A 100 -18.60 0.28 2.50
C ALA A 100 -19.83 0.61 1.64
N ALA A 101 -20.55 -0.41 1.19
CA ALA A 101 -21.81 -0.24 0.44
C ALA A 101 -22.86 0.56 1.23
N ASN A 102 -22.87 0.37 2.57
CA ASN A 102 -23.72 1.11 3.50
C ASN A 102 -22.84 1.79 4.57
N PRO A 103 -22.16 2.90 4.23
CA PRO A 103 -21.27 3.55 5.16
C PRO A 103 -22.04 4.25 6.30
N PRO A 104 -21.39 4.51 7.45
CA PRO A 104 -21.94 5.35 8.52
C PRO A 104 -22.49 6.67 7.99
N ALA A 105 -23.52 7.21 8.64
CA ALA A 105 -24.21 8.42 8.18
C ALA A 105 -23.25 9.62 7.99
N GLU A 106 -22.29 9.79 8.88
CA GLU A 106 -21.26 10.83 8.80
C GLU A 106 -20.34 10.66 7.59
N VAL A 107 -19.93 9.43 7.28
CA VAL A 107 -19.11 9.11 6.09
C VAL A 107 -19.90 9.39 4.82
N LYS A 108 -21.15 8.96 4.78
CA LYS A 108 -22.06 9.20 3.65
C LYS A 108 -22.25 10.70 3.40
N ALA A 109 -22.46 11.48 4.45
CA ALA A 109 -22.59 12.93 4.37
C ALA A 109 -21.30 13.60 3.87
N ALA A 110 -20.14 13.19 4.40
CA ALA A 110 -18.83 13.72 3.99
C ALA A 110 -18.50 13.41 2.53
N LEU A 111 -18.73 12.17 2.08
CA LEU A 111 -18.53 11.77 0.69
C LEU A 111 -19.47 12.54 -0.26
N LYS A 112 -20.73 12.74 0.14
CA LYS A 112 -21.68 13.58 -0.63
C LYS A 112 -21.17 15.03 -0.75
N GLY A 113 -20.74 15.62 0.36
CA GLY A 113 -20.16 16.98 0.37
C GLY A 113 -18.91 17.07 -0.51
N MET A 114 -18.02 16.12 -0.37
CA MET A 114 -16.78 16.02 -1.17
C MET A 114 -17.06 15.93 -2.68
N ARG A 115 -18.03 15.10 -3.11
CA ARG A 115 -18.46 14.99 -4.52
C ARG A 115 -18.99 16.33 -5.04
N SER A 116 -19.94 16.93 -4.32
CA SER A 116 -20.51 18.22 -4.71
C SER A 116 -19.45 19.32 -4.81
N LEU A 117 -18.47 19.31 -3.89
CA LEU A 117 -17.38 20.27 -3.92
C LEU A 117 -16.42 20.03 -5.09
N ALA A 118 -16.05 18.78 -5.36
CA ALA A 118 -15.20 18.41 -6.49
C ALA A 118 -15.86 18.76 -7.83
N GLU A 119 -17.16 18.48 -7.99
CA GLU A 119 -17.91 18.86 -9.19
C GLU A 119 -17.98 20.39 -9.38
N ARG A 120 -18.16 21.16 -8.30
CA ARG A 120 -18.12 22.64 -8.39
C ARG A 120 -16.74 23.11 -8.85
N VAL A 121 -15.67 22.58 -8.25
CA VAL A 121 -14.28 22.95 -8.60
C VAL A 121 -13.99 22.59 -10.08
N ARG A 122 -14.42 21.44 -10.56
CA ARG A 122 -14.21 21.02 -11.95
C ARG A 122 -15.02 21.86 -12.97
N LYS A 123 -16.20 22.31 -12.57
CA LYS A 123 -17.05 23.19 -13.41
C LYS A 123 -16.65 24.66 -13.35
N ASP A 124 -15.98 25.07 -12.28
CA ASP A 124 -15.52 26.45 -12.06
C ASP A 124 -14.25 26.71 -12.87
N ASN A 125 -14.42 27.33 -14.04
CA ASN A 125 -13.30 27.68 -14.92
C ASN A 125 -12.26 28.65 -14.29
N ARG A 126 -12.49 29.14 -13.10
CA ARG A 126 -11.53 29.97 -12.35
C ARG A 126 -10.28 29.17 -11.95
N PHE A 127 -10.44 27.91 -11.52
CA PHE A 127 -9.31 27.09 -11.11
C PHE A 127 -8.75 26.31 -12.29
N LYS A 128 -7.49 26.58 -12.63
CA LYS A 128 -6.73 25.85 -13.64
C LYS A 128 -5.79 24.83 -13.03
N ARG A 129 -5.45 25.04 -11.76
CA ARG A 129 -4.56 24.15 -10.99
C ARG A 129 -5.08 23.93 -9.59
N ILE A 130 -4.91 22.70 -9.11
CA ILE A 130 -5.05 22.30 -7.70
C ILE A 130 -3.69 21.89 -7.19
N ILE A 131 -3.30 22.38 -6.01
CA ILE A 131 -2.07 21.92 -5.33
C ILE A 131 -2.46 21.32 -3.98
N ASN A 132 -2.21 20.01 -3.83
CA ASN A 132 -2.39 19.33 -2.57
C ASN A 132 -1.16 19.54 -1.69
N LEU A 133 -1.35 20.11 -0.52
CA LEU A 133 -0.32 20.30 0.51
C LEU A 133 -0.56 19.29 1.63
N GLY A 134 0.19 18.22 1.61
CA GLY A 134 0.07 17.12 2.58
C GLY A 134 1.31 16.26 2.55
N THR A 135 1.57 15.48 3.60
CA THR A 135 2.73 14.59 3.68
C THR A 135 2.32 13.18 4.10
N GLY A 136 3.13 12.17 3.77
CA GLY A 136 2.85 10.77 4.08
C GLY A 136 1.53 10.31 3.46
N GLY A 137 0.59 9.81 4.28
CA GLY A 137 -0.72 9.34 3.81
C GLY A 137 -1.60 10.43 3.21
N SER A 138 -1.36 11.70 3.55
CA SER A 138 -2.04 12.86 2.95
C SER A 138 -1.49 13.24 1.57
N ASP A 139 -0.46 12.56 1.10
CA ASP A 139 0.19 12.76 -0.20
C ASP A 139 0.19 11.49 -1.06
N LEU A 140 0.80 10.41 -0.55
CA LEU A 140 1.16 9.23 -1.35
C LEU A 140 -0.04 8.56 -2.04
N GLY A 141 -1.14 8.33 -1.31
CA GLY A 141 -2.35 7.72 -1.88
C GLY A 141 -3.05 8.63 -2.89
N PRO A 142 -3.38 9.89 -2.53
CA PRO A 142 -3.97 10.84 -3.47
C PRO A 142 -3.10 11.11 -4.69
N ARG A 143 -1.77 11.23 -4.52
CA ARG A 143 -0.83 11.43 -5.63
C ARG A 143 -0.81 10.23 -6.57
N LEU A 144 -0.75 8.99 -6.03
CA LEU A 144 -0.82 7.77 -6.83
C LEU A 144 -2.11 7.73 -7.67
N LEU A 145 -3.25 8.01 -7.04
CA LEU A 145 -4.55 7.96 -7.71
C LEU A 145 -4.68 9.01 -8.81
N ALA A 146 -4.26 10.26 -8.53
CA ALA A 146 -4.27 11.35 -9.50
C ALA A 146 -3.31 11.10 -10.67
N ASP A 147 -2.12 10.56 -10.39
CA ASP A 147 -1.10 10.27 -11.39
C ASP A 147 -1.50 9.08 -12.29
N ALA A 148 -2.07 8.03 -11.69
CA ALA A 148 -2.45 6.82 -12.43
C ALA A 148 -3.69 7.01 -13.32
N LEU A 149 -4.64 7.87 -12.93
CA LEU A 149 -5.98 7.90 -13.50
C LEU A 149 -6.47 9.32 -13.86
N GLY A 150 -5.65 10.35 -13.69
CA GLY A 150 -6.03 11.74 -14.01
C GLY A 150 -6.46 11.88 -15.45
N ASP A 151 -7.59 12.54 -15.70
CA ASP A 151 -8.17 12.74 -17.04
C ASP A 151 -7.62 13.97 -17.79
N GLY A 152 -6.79 14.76 -17.12
CA GLY A 152 -6.16 15.96 -17.69
C GLY A 152 -7.05 17.20 -17.76
N GLU A 153 -8.31 17.15 -17.28
CA GLU A 153 -9.19 18.33 -17.26
C GLU A 153 -8.71 19.39 -16.26
N LEU A 154 -8.07 18.97 -15.15
CA LEU A 154 -7.44 19.85 -14.16
C LEU A 154 -5.98 19.44 -13.95
N ASP A 155 -5.09 20.43 -13.88
CA ASP A 155 -3.69 20.23 -13.48
C ASP A 155 -3.63 20.08 -11.96
N VAL A 156 -3.52 18.83 -11.48
CA VAL A 156 -3.45 18.50 -10.05
C VAL A 156 -2.02 18.16 -9.69
N ARG A 157 -1.43 18.95 -8.79
CA ARG A 157 -0.05 18.79 -8.32
C ARG A 157 0.00 18.60 -6.80
N PHE A 158 1.14 18.17 -6.32
CA PHE A 158 1.36 17.81 -4.92
C PHE A 158 2.67 18.41 -4.43
N ALA A 159 2.65 18.98 -3.21
CA ALA A 159 3.83 19.42 -2.49
C ALA A 159 3.78 18.84 -1.07
N ALA A 160 4.72 17.96 -0.76
CA ALA A 160 4.77 17.17 0.47
C ALA A 160 6.00 17.47 1.33
N ASN A 161 7.09 17.93 0.70
CA ASN A 161 8.36 18.19 1.36
C ASN A 161 8.44 19.64 1.85
N VAL A 162 9.14 19.84 2.96
CA VAL A 162 9.48 21.19 3.47
C VAL A 162 10.56 21.88 2.62
N ASP A 163 11.29 21.15 1.75
CA ASP A 163 12.20 21.75 0.79
C ASP A 163 11.42 22.72 -0.13
N PRO A 164 11.76 24.03 -0.17
CA PRO A 164 11.05 25.00 -0.98
C PRO A 164 10.97 24.65 -2.47
N ARG A 165 11.89 23.83 -2.98
CA ARG A 165 11.88 23.37 -4.37
C ARG A 165 10.69 22.50 -4.71
N ASP A 166 10.14 21.78 -3.74
CA ASP A 166 8.97 20.91 -3.96
C ASP A 166 7.73 21.78 -4.26
N LEU A 167 7.47 22.78 -3.43
CA LEU A 167 6.41 23.74 -3.69
C LEU A 167 6.68 24.56 -4.97
N ALA A 168 7.94 25.01 -5.20
CA ALA A 168 8.29 25.77 -6.39
C ALA A 168 7.98 25.00 -7.70
N ARG A 169 8.26 23.68 -7.74
CA ARG A 169 7.90 22.84 -8.87
C ARG A 169 6.38 22.72 -9.06
N ALA A 170 5.65 22.61 -7.95
CA ALA A 170 4.18 22.58 -8.02
C ALA A 170 3.59 23.91 -8.52
N LEU A 171 4.27 25.03 -8.24
CA LEU A 171 3.88 26.38 -8.65
C LEU A 171 4.30 26.75 -10.08
N GLU A 172 5.18 25.99 -10.71
CA GLU A 172 5.72 26.33 -12.03
C GLU A 172 4.61 26.56 -13.06
N GLY A 173 4.55 27.77 -13.63
CA GLY A 173 3.53 28.21 -14.56
C GLY A 173 2.14 28.50 -13.96
N ALA A 174 2.00 28.42 -12.63
CA ALA A 174 0.76 28.73 -11.93
C ALA A 174 0.55 30.26 -11.73
N LYS A 175 -0.72 30.64 -11.56
CA LYS A 175 -1.11 31.99 -11.14
C LYS A 175 -1.90 31.91 -9.84
N PRO A 176 -1.65 32.81 -8.86
CA PRO A 176 -2.30 32.76 -7.55
C PRO A 176 -3.83 32.74 -7.61
N GLN A 177 -4.42 33.48 -8.55
CA GLN A 177 -5.88 33.61 -8.68
C GLN A 177 -6.53 32.37 -9.28
N GLU A 178 -5.78 31.61 -10.12
CA GLU A 178 -6.24 30.44 -10.84
C GLU A 178 -5.84 29.12 -10.13
N THR A 179 -5.25 29.21 -8.93
CA THR A 179 -4.76 28.05 -8.17
C THR A 179 -5.57 27.86 -6.89
N LEU A 180 -6.05 26.63 -6.68
CA LEU A 180 -6.65 26.17 -5.43
C LEU A 180 -5.64 25.33 -4.66
N PHE A 181 -5.43 25.66 -3.39
CA PHE A 181 -4.62 24.89 -2.47
C PHE A 181 -5.51 24.04 -1.56
N VAL A 182 -5.22 22.75 -1.45
CA VAL A 182 -5.88 21.82 -0.54
C VAL A 182 -4.91 21.46 0.56
N VAL A 183 -5.12 22.00 1.77
CA VAL A 183 -4.26 21.76 2.94
C VAL A 183 -4.76 20.52 3.67
N VAL A 184 -4.01 19.44 3.60
CA VAL A 184 -4.40 18.13 4.14
C VAL A 184 -3.54 17.77 5.34
N SER A 185 -4.09 17.96 6.54
CA SER A 185 -3.42 17.62 7.79
C SER A 185 -4.44 17.26 8.87
N LYS A 186 -4.37 16.06 9.43
CA LYS A 186 -5.32 15.58 10.43
C LYS A 186 -5.42 16.49 11.64
N THR A 187 -4.28 16.94 12.17
CA THR A 187 -4.19 17.85 13.33
C THR A 187 -4.19 19.32 12.96
N PHE A 188 -3.98 19.64 11.69
CA PHE A 188 -3.71 20.98 11.17
C PHE A 188 -2.50 21.66 11.85
N THR A 189 -1.48 20.83 12.16
CA THR A 189 -0.22 21.26 12.82
C THR A 189 1.02 20.61 12.22
N THR A 190 0.87 19.77 11.19
CA THR A 190 1.99 19.10 10.54
C THR A 190 2.94 20.14 9.96
N GLN A 191 4.18 20.18 10.43
CA GLN A 191 5.16 21.23 10.16
C GLN A 191 5.36 21.46 8.65
N GLU A 192 5.59 20.40 7.89
CA GLU A 192 5.82 20.46 6.44
C GLU A 192 4.61 21.02 5.69
N THR A 193 3.42 20.56 6.06
CA THR A 193 2.16 21.00 5.45
C THR A 193 1.90 22.47 5.72
N MET A 194 2.08 22.91 6.98
CA MET A 194 1.83 24.29 7.36
C MET A 194 2.89 25.23 6.79
N ALA A 195 4.16 24.85 6.75
CA ALA A 195 5.22 25.61 6.10
C ALA A 195 4.92 25.86 4.62
N ASN A 196 4.51 24.82 3.89
CA ASN A 196 4.10 24.94 2.48
C ASN A 196 2.83 25.81 2.32
N ALA A 197 1.87 25.72 3.22
CA ALA A 197 0.65 26.55 3.18
C ALA A 197 0.96 28.02 3.39
N GLU A 198 1.83 28.38 4.35
CA GLU A 198 2.28 29.76 4.57
C GLU A 198 3.14 30.28 3.40
N ALA A 199 4.03 29.44 2.85
CA ALA A 199 4.79 29.80 1.65
C ALA A 199 3.89 30.06 0.44
N ALA A 200 2.85 29.25 0.25
CA ALA A 200 1.84 29.49 -0.80
C ALA A 200 1.09 30.81 -0.57
N ARG A 201 0.76 31.14 0.68
CA ARG A 201 0.14 32.43 1.03
C ARG A 201 1.08 33.59 0.71
N ALA A 202 2.36 33.52 1.09
CA ALA A 202 3.36 34.52 0.76
C ALA A 202 3.57 34.68 -0.76
N TRP A 203 3.39 33.63 -1.54
CA TRP A 203 3.39 33.67 -3.00
C TRP A 203 2.17 34.40 -3.58
N GLY A 204 1.13 34.70 -2.77
CA GLY A 204 -0.07 35.44 -3.16
C GLY A 204 -1.33 34.58 -3.30
N ALA A 205 -1.28 33.31 -2.87
CA ALA A 205 -2.47 32.44 -2.87
C ALA A 205 -3.56 32.97 -1.91
N LYS A 206 -4.82 32.90 -2.38
CA LYS A 206 -6.01 33.31 -1.60
C LYS A 206 -7.06 32.18 -1.51
N ASN A 207 -6.95 31.14 -2.33
CA ASN A 207 -7.93 30.07 -2.41
C ASN A 207 -7.40 28.84 -1.68
N PHE A 208 -7.87 28.62 -0.45
CA PHE A 208 -7.50 27.49 0.38
C PHE A 208 -8.74 26.68 0.77
N TYR A 209 -8.69 25.37 0.57
CA TYR A 209 -9.57 24.40 1.18
C TYR A 209 -8.76 23.57 2.18
N ALA A 210 -9.43 22.99 3.16
CA ALA A 210 -8.77 22.17 4.17
C ALA A 210 -9.41 20.78 4.28
N VAL A 211 -8.60 19.79 4.59
CA VAL A 211 -9.02 18.46 4.98
C VAL A 211 -8.40 18.15 6.35
N THR A 212 -9.22 18.08 7.40
CA THR A 212 -8.71 18.00 8.76
C THR A 212 -9.74 17.45 9.75
N ALA A 213 -9.28 16.93 10.91
CA ALA A 213 -10.12 16.69 12.09
C ALA A 213 -10.26 17.98 12.94
N ASN A 214 -9.39 18.97 12.76
CA ASN A 214 -9.41 20.23 13.54
C ASN A 214 -10.05 21.37 12.73
N LEU A 215 -11.38 21.40 12.75
CA LEU A 215 -12.16 22.38 11.98
C LEU A 215 -11.92 23.82 12.40
N GLU A 216 -11.69 24.06 13.69
CA GLU A 216 -11.46 25.41 14.24
C GLU A 216 -10.17 26.00 13.68
N ARG A 217 -9.06 25.25 13.74
CA ARG A 217 -7.77 25.70 13.19
C ARG A 217 -7.83 25.96 11.69
N ALA A 218 -8.52 25.11 10.94
CA ALA A 218 -8.67 25.29 9.50
C ALA A 218 -9.46 26.58 9.17
N ARG A 219 -10.52 26.88 9.92
CA ARG A 219 -11.28 28.12 9.77
C ARG A 219 -10.44 29.32 10.18
N GLY A 220 -9.71 29.26 11.30
CA GLY A 220 -8.79 30.30 11.74
C GLY A 220 -7.65 30.58 10.74
N PHE A 221 -7.22 29.53 10.01
CA PHE A 221 -6.28 29.67 8.88
C PHE A 221 -6.92 30.39 7.68
N GLY A 222 -8.24 30.47 7.55
CA GLY A 222 -8.93 31.09 6.43
C GLY A 222 -9.26 30.14 5.28
N ALA A 223 -9.39 28.85 5.54
CA ALA A 223 -9.88 27.89 4.55
C ALA A 223 -11.35 28.19 4.22
N ALA A 224 -11.67 28.36 2.93
CA ALA A 224 -13.01 28.67 2.47
C ALA A 224 -13.96 27.48 2.58
N GLU A 225 -13.43 26.26 2.43
CA GLU A 225 -14.16 25.01 2.61
C GLU A 225 -13.32 24.07 3.49
N VAL A 226 -13.99 23.31 4.37
CA VAL A 226 -13.34 22.36 5.26
C VAL A 226 -14.04 21.01 5.17
N LEU A 227 -13.31 19.99 4.73
CA LEU A 227 -13.76 18.61 4.68
C LEU A 227 -13.26 17.84 5.92
N PRO A 228 -14.10 16.97 6.52
CA PRO A 228 -13.76 16.30 7.76
C PRO A 228 -12.80 15.11 7.57
N MET A 229 -11.99 14.88 8.59
CA MET A 229 -11.27 13.62 8.84
C MET A 229 -11.68 13.08 10.20
N TRP A 230 -11.47 11.78 10.41
CA TRP A 230 -11.78 11.10 11.67
C TRP A 230 -10.54 10.47 12.31
N ASP A 231 -10.55 10.38 13.63
CA ASP A 231 -9.43 9.80 14.38
C ASP A 231 -9.25 8.31 14.13
N TRP A 232 -10.32 7.61 13.81
CA TRP A 232 -10.31 6.19 13.48
C TRP A 232 -9.78 5.89 12.05
N VAL A 233 -9.36 6.89 11.29
CA VAL A 233 -8.69 6.70 9.99
C VAL A 233 -7.20 7.00 10.14
N GLY A 234 -6.36 5.97 9.97
CA GLY A 234 -4.91 6.14 9.87
C GLY A 234 -4.50 6.82 8.56
N GLY A 235 -3.44 7.64 8.58
CA GLY A 235 -3.00 8.41 7.41
C GLY A 235 -2.76 7.55 6.16
N ARG A 236 -2.02 6.45 6.29
CA ARG A 236 -1.70 5.52 5.18
C ARG A 236 -2.88 4.71 4.66
N PHE A 237 -4.03 4.75 5.36
CA PHE A 237 -5.30 4.13 4.97
C PHE A 237 -6.37 5.16 4.58
N SER A 238 -6.00 6.43 4.35
CA SER A 238 -6.96 7.54 4.30
C SER A 238 -7.38 7.97 2.89
N VAL A 239 -6.80 7.42 1.84
CA VAL A 239 -7.08 7.82 0.44
C VAL A 239 -8.56 7.72 0.06
N TRP A 240 -9.32 6.86 0.71
CA TRP A 240 -10.76 6.63 0.54
C TRP A 240 -11.65 7.75 1.10
N SER A 241 -11.09 8.60 1.96
CA SER A 241 -11.77 9.71 2.66
C SER A 241 -11.62 11.04 1.90
N ALA A 242 -11.98 12.13 2.58
CA ALA A 242 -11.75 13.48 2.10
C ALA A 242 -10.26 13.79 1.79
N VAL A 243 -9.32 13.01 2.32
CA VAL A 243 -7.89 13.07 1.93
C VAL A 243 -7.72 12.86 0.42
N GLY A 244 -8.56 12.06 -0.20
CA GLY A 244 -8.60 11.85 -1.65
C GLY A 244 -9.22 12.99 -2.47
N PHE A 245 -9.58 14.14 -1.87
CA PHE A 245 -10.28 15.22 -2.56
C PHE A 245 -9.55 15.74 -3.80
N ALA A 246 -8.24 15.99 -3.70
CA ALA A 246 -7.44 16.43 -4.85
C ALA A 246 -7.44 15.36 -5.97
N ALA A 247 -7.33 14.08 -5.59
CA ALA A 247 -7.44 12.97 -6.55
C ALA A 247 -8.85 12.89 -7.17
N MET A 248 -9.92 13.08 -6.38
CA MET A 248 -11.29 13.13 -6.92
C MET A 248 -11.44 14.29 -7.93
N CYS A 249 -10.79 15.42 -7.69
CA CYS A 249 -10.76 16.51 -8.65
C CYS A 249 -9.98 16.14 -9.93
N ALA A 250 -8.94 15.31 -9.83
CA ALA A 250 -8.14 14.87 -10.97
C ALA A 250 -8.85 13.85 -11.86
N ILE A 251 -9.66 12.93 -11.27
CA ILE A 251 -10.25 11.80 -11.99
C ILE A 251 -11.77 11.93 -12.19
N GLY A 252 -12.41 12.89 -11.53
CA GLY A 252 -13.86 13.06 -11.48
C GLY A 252 -14.54 12.22 -10.39
N ALA A 253 -15.68 12.73 -9.89
CA ALA A 253 -16.43 12.10 -8.80
C ALA A 253 -16.91 10.69 -9.14
N ARG A 254 -17.38 10.43 -10.37
CA ARG A 254 -17.82 9.10 -10.82
C ARG A 254 -16.67 8.08 -10.79
N ALA A 255 -15.49 8.46 -11.26
CA ALA A 255 -14.33 7.59 -11.25
C ALA A 255 -13.87 7.29 -9.80
N PHE A 256 -13.98 8.27 -8.90
CA PHE A 256 -13.70 8.06 -7.48
C PHE A 256 -14.72 7.09 -6.84
N ASP A 257 -16.00 7.16 -7.22
CA ASP A 257 -17.00 6.18 -6.76
C ASP A 257 -16.68 4.75 -7.25
N GLU A 258 -16.20 4.60 -8.47
CA GLU A 258 -15.71 3.31 -8.98
C GLU A 258 -14.48 2.81 -8.19
N PHE A 259 -13.58 3.74 -7.82
CA PHE A 259 -12.45 3.41 -6.97
C PHE A 259 -12.88 2.89 -5.59
N LEU A 260 -13.86 3.54 -4.93
CA LEU A 260 -14.44 3.07 -3.67
C LEU A 260 -15.10 1.70 -3.84
N ALA A 261 -15.88 1.51 -4.90
CA ALA A 261 -16.56 0.24 -5.19
C ALA A 261 -15.57 -0.92 -5.39
N GLY A 262 -14.42 -0.66 -6.04
CA GLY A 262 -13.36 -1.66 -6.18
C GLY A 262 -12.78 -2.08 -4.83
N GLY A 263 -12.59 -1.15 -3.91
CA GLY A 263 -12.16 -1.45 -2.55
C GLY A 263 -13.18 -2.26 -1.77
N GLU A 264 -14.47 -1.93 -1.88
CA GLU A 264 -15.57 -2.66 -1.24
C GLU A 264 -15.65 -4.12 -1.71
N GLU A 265 -15.46 -4.38 -3.00
CA GLU A 265 -15.45 -5.74 -3.53
C GLU A 265 -14.35 -6.61 -2.90
N VAL A 266 -13.20 -6.02 -2.61
CA VAL A 266 -12.11 -6.73 -1.93
C VAL A 266 -12.40 -6.89 -0.45
N ASP A 267 -13.04 -5.92 0.22
CA ASP A 267 -13.48 -6.04 1.61
C ASP A 267 -14.45 -7.22 1.76
N ARG A 268 -15.42 -7.37 0.85
CA ARG A 268 -16.35 -8.49 0.84
C ARG A 268 -15.63 -9.82 0.57
N HIS A 269 -14.72 -9.87 -0.41
CA HIS A 269 -13.90 -11.06 -0.65
C HIS A 269 -13.07 -11.44 0.58
N PHE A 270 -12.47 -10.46 1.25
CA PHE A 270 -11.69 -10.66 2.47
C PHE A 270 -12.55 -11.20 3.63
N ALA A 271 -13.79 -10.72 3.75
CA ALA A 271 -14.74 -11.19 4.76
C ALA A 271 -15.21 -12.63 4.52
N GLU A 272 -15.55 -12.97 3.27
CA GLU A 272 -16.36 -14.16 2.94
C GLU A 272 -15.55 -15.35 2.43
N ALA A 273 -14.39 -15.10 1.78
CA ALA A 273 -13.63 -16.17 1.16
C ALA A 273 -12.93 -17.06 2.19
N PRO A 274 -12.91 -18.40 2.00
CA PRO A 274 -12.11 -19.30 2.83
C PRO A 274 -10.62 -18.99 2.68
N LEU A 275 -9.81 -19.27 3.72
CA LEU A 275 -8.39 -18.86 3.80
C LEU A 275 -7.58 -19.25 2.55
N GLU A 276 -7.80 -20.44 2.02
CA GLU A 276 -7.09 -20.99 0.86
C GLU A 276 -7.49 -20.37 -0.49
N LYS A 277 -8.52 -19.51 -0.50
CA LYS A 277 -8.99 -18.77 -1.68
C LYS A 277 -9.04 -17.26 -1.44
N ASN A 278 -8.67 -16.82 -0.27
CA ASN A 278 -8.66 -15.42 0.13
C ASN A 278 -7.36 -14.76 -0.32
N ILE A 279 -7.41 -14.00 -1.41
CA ILE A 279 -6.21 -13.44 -2.05
C ILE A 279 -5.33 -12.65 -1.08
N PRO A 280 -5.83 -11.60 -0.36
CA PRO A 280 -4.99 -10.85 0.57
C PRO A 280 -4.43 -11.71 1.71
N VAL A 281 -5.18 -12.70 2.19
CA VAL A 281 -4.71 -13.64 3.21
C VAL A 281 -3.58 -14.51 2.66
N LEU A 282 -3.73 -15.08 1.47
CA LEU A 282 -2.68 -15.86 0.82
C LEU A 282 -1.41 -15.04 0.59
N MET A 283 -1.53 -13.79 0.11
CA MET A 283 -0.39 -12.89 -0.04
C MET A 283 0.32 -12.65 1.29
N ALA A 284 -0.45 -12.43 2.36
CA ALA A 284 0.09 -12.21 3.70
C ALA A 284 0.83 -13.44 4.23
N LEU A 285 0.21 -14.61 4.14
CA LEU A 285 0.76 -15.87 4.64
C LEU A 285 2.02 -16.28 3.86
N ILE A 286 2.03 -16.09 2.54
CA ILE A 286 3.22 -16.31 1.70
C ILE A 286 4.33 -15.30 2.05
N GLY A 287 3.97 -14.04 2.36
CA GLY A 287 4.91 -13.04 2.84
C GLY A 287 5.54 -13.44 4.18
N VAL A 288 4.74 -13.91 5.14
CA VAL A 288 5.23 -14.46 6.42
C VAL A 288 6.15 -15.68 6.18
N TRP A 289 5.76 -16.59 5.31
CA TRP A 289 6.58 -17.74 4.93
C TRP A 289 7.95 -17.31 4.39
N ASN A 290 7.97 -16.41 3.44
CA ASN A 290 9.21 -15.89 2.85
C ASN A 290 10.11 -15.19 3.90
N THR A 291 9.51 -14.36 4.76
CA THR A 291 10.26 -13.56 5.75
C THR A 291 10.76 -14.43 6.91
N ASN A 292 9.88 -15.21 7.53
CA ASN A 292 10.18 -15.88 8.80
C ASN A 292 10.79 -17.26 8.63
N PHE A 293 10.49 -17.96 7.56
CA PHE A 293 10.91 -19.36 7.38
C PHE A 293 11.91 -19.55 6.22
N LEU A 294 11.90 -18.65 5.23
CA LEU A 294 12.88 -18.68 4.15
C LEU A 294 13.92 -17.55 4.23
N GLY A 295 13.83 -16.66 5.24
CA GLY A 295 14.84 -15.66 5.56
C GLY A 295 14.91 -14.47 4.61
N ALA A 296 13.81 -14.13 3.92
CA ALA A 296 13.76 -12.96 3.04
C ALA A 296 13.68 -11.66 3.86
N ALA A 297 14.72 -10.84 3.80
CA ALA A 297 14.77 -9.53 4.47
C ALA A 297 14.07 -8.41 3.70
N THR A 298 13.84 -8.59 2.41
CA THR A 298 13.24 -7.59 1.53
C THR A 298 12.16 -8.20 0.64
N HIS A 299 11.27 -7.38 0.11
CA HIS A 299 10.21 -7.75 -0.83
C HIS A 299 10.10 -6.70 -1.93
N ALA A 300 10.19 -7.13 -3.19
CA ALA A 300 10.08 -6.21 -4.33
C ALA A 300 8.64 -6.18 -4.88
N VAL A 301 8.15 -4.98 -5.24
CA VAL A 301 6.88 -4.79 -5.96
C VAL A 301 7.19 -4.16 -7.31
N LEU A 302 6.85 -4.87 -8.38
CA LEU A 302 7.24 -4.58 -9.74
C LEU A 302 6.02 -4.42 -10.65
N PRO A 303 5.35 -3.25 -10.65
CA PRO A 303 4.23 -3.00 -11.56
C PRO A 303 4.74 -2.81 -13.00
N TYR A 304 4.23 -3.60 -13.94
CA TYR A 304 4.53 -3.43 -15.36
C TYR A 304 3.53 -2.47 -16.01
N SER A 305 3.51 -1.27 -15.46
CA SER A 305 2.72 -0.14 -15.94
C SER A 305 3.33 1.16 -15.43
N ASN A 306 3.64 2.09 -16.32
CA ASN A 306 4.16 3.40 -15.92
C ASN A 306 3.13 4.19 -15.09
N ALA A 307 1.85 4.00 -15.32
CA ALA A 307 0.78 4.59 -14.50
C ALA A 307 0.83 4.14 -13.04
N LEU A 308 1.44 2.98 -12.73
CA LEU A 308 1.61 2.49 -11.37
C LEU A 308 3.03 2.73 -10.80
N ARG A 309 3.84 3.62 -11.42
CA ARG A 309 5.22 3.90 -10.96
C ARG A 309 5.29 4.39 -9.51
N LEU A 310 4.25 5.02 -9.00
CA LEU A 310 4.17 5.50 -7.62
C LEU A 310 3.63 4.45 -6.63
N LEU A 311 3.15 3.32 -7.11
CA LEU A 311 2.61 2.26 -6.24
C LEU A 311 3.65 1.72 -5.25
N PRO A 312 4.91 1.41 -5.64
CA PRO A 312 5.91 0.96 -4.68
C PRO A 312 6.12 1.96 -3.53
N ALA A 313 6.19 3.25 -3.80
CA ALA A 313 6.35 4.29 -2.77
C ALA A 313 5.14 4.37 -1.81
N TYR A 314 3.92 4.23 -2.32
CA TYR A 314 2.72 4.12 -1.50
C TYR A 314 2.76 2.89 -0.60
N LEU A 315 3.11 1.73 -1.15
CA LEU A 315 3.18 0.47 -0.41
C LEU A 315 4.33 0.43 0.60
N GLN A 316 5.42 1.17 0.38
CA GLN A 316 6.48 1.35 1.38
C GLN A 316 5.92 1.90 2.69
N GLN A 317 5.13 2.97 2.62
CA GLN A 317 4.49 3.50 3.81
C GLN A 317 3.47 2.51 4.38
N LEU A 318 2.61 1.95 3.53
CA LEU A 318 1.58 1.03 3.95
C LEU A 318 2.14 -0.18 4.70
N GLU A 319 3.19 -0.83 4.19
CA GLU A 319 3.78 -2.04 4.78
C GLU A 319 4.71 -1.71 5.95
N MET A 320 5.73 -0.86 5.71
CA MET A 320 6.82 -0.68 6.67
C MET A 320 6.41 0.17 7.87
N GLU A 321 5.56 1.18 7.69
CA GLU A 321 5.04 1.97 8.82
C GLU A 321 4.03 1.15 9.65
N SER A 322 3.25 0.28 9.01
CA SER A 322 2.31 -0.60 9.71
C SER A 322 3.01 -1.71 10.47
N ASN A 323 3.90 -2.44 9.83
CA ASN A 323 4.40 -3.72 10.33
C ASN A 323 5.90 -3.69 10.70
N GLY A 324 6.61 -2.57 10.50
CA GLY A 324 7.98 -2.38 10.96
C GLY A 324 8.03 -2.18 12.47
N LYS A 325 7.65 -3.19 13.24
CA LYS A 325 7.52 -3.13 14.70
C LYS A 325 8.42 -4.17 15.37
N ARG A 326 8.99 -3.81 16.50
CA ARG A 326 9.83 -4.70 17.33
C ARG A 326 9.15 -5.15 18.62
N VAL A 327 7.91 -4.73 18.85
CA VAL A 327 7.15 -4.99 20.09
C VAL A 327 5.78 -5.53 19.68
N ASP A 328 5.33 -6.57 20.36
CA ASP A 328 4.01 -7.15 20.16
C ASP A 328 2.90 -6.31 20.82
N ARG A 329 1.64 -6.72 20.62
CA ARG A 329 0.45 -6.03 21.19
C ARG A 329 0.40 -6.08 22.72
N ASP A 330 1.13 -7.00 23.34
CA ASP A 330 1.24 -7.13 24.79
C ASP A 330 2.46 -6.37 25.37
N GLY A 331 3.20 -5.61 24.56
CA GLY A 331 4.35 -4.80 24.96
C GLY A 331 5.67 -5.58 25.07
N ARG A 332 5.72 -6.83 24.58
CA ARG A 332 6.92 -7.69 24.64
C ARG A 332 7.76 -7.52 23.38
N ALA A 333 9.08 -7.56 23.51
CA ALA A 333 9.97 -7.62 22.36
C ALA A 333 9.73 -8.91 21.57
N VAL A 334 9.62 -8.79 20.24
CA VAL A 334 9.48 -9.96 19.36
C VAL A 334 10.84 -10.62 19.10
N ASP A 335 10.85 -11.94 18.95
CA ASP A 335 12.02 -12.78 18.68
C ASP A 335 12.06 -13.31 17.23
N TYR A 336 11.24 -12.70 16.34
CA TYR A 336 11.12 -13.01 14.92
C TYR A 336 11.15 -11.73 14.10
N ALA A 337 11.45 -11.86 12.80
CA ALA A 337 11.36 -10.75 11.86
C ALA A 337 9.89 -10.36 11.64
N THR A 338 9.65 -9.06 11.46
CA THR A 338 8.35 -8.50 11.08
C THR A 338 8.39 -8.02 9.62
N ALA A 339 7.88 -6.83 9.28
CA ALA A 339 7.84 -6.36 7.91
C ALA A 339 9.20 -6.46 7.19
N PRO A 340 9.24 -7.04 5.98
CA PRO A 340 10.41 -6.92 5.12
C PRO A 340 10.60 -5.46 4.67
N VAL A 341 11.81 -5.10 4.27
CA VAL A 341 12.03 -3.83 3.55
C VAL A 341 11.33 -3.93 2.20
N LEU A 342 10.26 -3.17 2.01
CA LEU A 342 9.54 -3.13 0.74
C LEU A 342 10.14 -2.07 -0.17
N TRP A 343 10.36 -2.43 -1.44
CA TRP A 343 10.92 -1.56 -2.47
C TRP A 343 10.46 -1.99 -3.85
N GLY A 344 10.76 -1.21 -4.86
CA GLY A 344 10.43 -1.58 -6.24
C GLY A 344 10.41 -0.37 -7.16
N ALA A 345 10.16 -0.66 -8.42
CA ALA A 345 9.92 0.32 -9.48
C ALA A 345 9.14 -0.35 -10.64
N GLU A 346 8.65 0.45 -11.55
CA GLU A 346 7.91 -0.06 -12.70
C GLU A 346 8.81 -0.82 -13.69
N GLY A 347 8.27 -1.87 -14.28
CA GLY A 347 8.84 -2.53 -15.46
C GLY A 347 8.42 -1.75 -16.74
N THR A 348 9.27 -1.69 -17.75
CA THR A 348 10.55 -2.38 -17.95
C THR A 348 11.77 -1.60 -17.45
N VAL A 349 11.58 -0.37 -16.96
CA VAL A 349 12.69 0.51 -16.52
C VAL A 349 13.53 -0.15 -15.42
N SER A 350 12.88 -0.83 -14.47
CA SER A 350 13.55 -1.56 -13.39
C SER A 350 14.54 -2.62 -13.87
N GLN A 351 14.33 -3.20 -15.06
CA GLN A 351 15.25 -4.18 -15.66
C GLN A 351 16.65 -3.58 -15.92
N HIS A 352 16.72 -2.27 -16.13
CA HIS A 352 17.96 -1.53 -16.36
C HIS A 352 18.52 -0.87 -15.08
N SER A 353 17.97 -1.19 -13.93
CA SER A 353 18.37 -0.65 -12.63
C SER A 353 18.85 -1.74 -11.67
N PHE A 354 18.00 -2.62 -11.22
CA PHE A 354 18.32 -3.55 -10.14
C PHE A 354 18.03 -5.03 -10.45
N HIS A 355 17.59 -5.40 -11.65
CA HIS A 355 17.35 -6.81 -12.00
C HIS A 355 18.63 -7.66 -11.98
N GLN A 356 19.81 -7.03 -12.15
CA GLN A 356 21.08 -7.71 -11.93
C GLN A 356 21.15 -8.35 -10.54
N LEU A 357 20.75 -7.62 -9.50
CA LEU A 357 20.70 -8.13 -8.13
C LEU A 357 19.62 -9.21 -7.99
N LEU A 358 18.42 -9.00 -8.56
CA LEU A 358 17.35 -9.98 -8.47
C LEU A 358 17.75 -11.33 -9.06
N HIS A 359 18.41 -11.34 -10.21
CA HIS A 359 18.81 -12.56 -10.91
C HIS A 359 20.08 -13.22 -10.34
N GLN A 360 21.14 -12.45 -10.08
CA GLN A 360 22.47 -12.98 -9.76
C GLN A 360 23.02 -12.51 -8.41
N GLY A 361 22.26 -11.70 -7.65
CA GLY A 361 22.65 -11.29 -6.31
C GLY A 361 22.69 -12.46 -5.33
N THR A 362 23.40 -12.29 -4.22
CA THR A 362 23.55 -13.29 -3.16
C THR A 362 22.32 -13.41 -2.27
N GLN A 363 21.45 -12.40 -2.28
CA GLN A 363 20.22 -12.37 -1.48
C GLN A 363 19.01 -12.85 -2.31
N GLY A 364 18.16 -13.67 -1.73
CA GLY A 364 16.85 -14.02 -2.30
C GLY A 364 15.85 -12.91 -2.02
N VAL A 365 15.27 -12.33 -3.08
CA VAL A 365 14.26 -11.29 -2.98
C VAL A 365 12.95 -11.83 -3.58
N PRO A 366 11.93 -12.14 -2.75
CA PRO A 366 10.59 -12.39 -3.25
C PRO A 366 10.03 -11.16 -3.97
N ALA A 367 9.29 -11.38 -5.06
CA ALA A 367 8.74 -10.29 -5.84
C ALA A 367 7.25 -10.48 -6.16
N ASP A 368 6.48 -9.38 -6.08
CA ASP A 368 5.15 -9.29 -6.66
C ASP A 368 5.24 -8.53 -8.00
N PHE A 369 4.98 -9.23 -9.08
CA PHE A 369 4.78 -8.63 -10.39
C PHE A 369 3.31 -8.23 -10.56
N ILE A 370 3.04 -7.02 -11.06
CA ILE A 370 1.67 -6.56 -11.29
C ILE A 370 1.48 -6.33 -12.78
N ASP A 371 0.58 -7.13 -13.38
CA ASP A 371 0.20 -7.09 -14.80
C ASP A 371 -1.16 -6.40 -14.92
N VAL A 372 -1.23 -5.29 -15.66
CA VAL A 372 -2.50 -4.57 -15.91
C VAL A 372 -3.17 -4.97 -17.25
N GLY A 373 -2.60 -5.93 -17.97
CA GLY A 373 -3.21 -6.54 -19.17
C GLY A 373 -3.36 -5.63 -20.41
N GLU A 374 -2.95 -4.37 -20.34
CA GLU A 374 -3.21 -3.38 -21.39
C GLU A 374 -2.20 -3.43 -22.55
N ASP A 375 -0.98 -3.90 -22.29
CA ASP A 375 0.09 -3.95 -23.28
C ASP A 375 0.72 -5.33 -23.35
N ARG A 376 0.66 -5.95 -24.54
CA ARG A 376 1.18 -7.29 -24.79
C ARG A 376 2.70 -7.38 -24.58
N VAL A 377 3.45 -6.33 -24.89
CA VAL A 377 4.91 -6.32 -24.74
C VAL A 377 5.28 -6.24 -23.26
N LEU A 378 4.59 -5.40 -22.48
CA LEU A 378 4.78 -5.32 -21.02
C LEU A 378 4.45 -6.65 -20.36
N SER A 379 3.28 -7.25 -20.64
CA SER A 379 2.88 -8.55 -20.08
C SER A 379 3.83 -9.67 -20.47
N ALA A 380 4.38 -9.69 -21.69
CA ALA A 380 5.36 -10.68 -22.11
C ALA A 380 6.69 -10.50 -21.36
N ASN A 381 7.17 -9.27 -21.20
CA ASN A 381 8.37 -8.96 -20.42
C ASN A 381 8.21 -9.37 -18.94
N LEU A 382 7.09 -9.03 -18.34
CA LEU A 382 6.79 -9.41 -16.95
C LEU A 382 6.89 -10.92 -16.76
N ARG A 383 6.21 -11.69 -17.60
CA ARG A 383 6.20 -13.17 -17.53
C ARG A 383 7.58 -13.75 -17.76
N ALA A 384 8.31 -13.23 -18.75
CA ALA A 384 9.68 -13.65 -19.03
C ALA A 384 10.62 -13.41 -17.82
N GLN A 385 10.49 -12.27 -17.13
CA GLN A 385 11.28 -11.98 -15.94
C GLN A 385 10.90 -12.90 -14.77
N ALA A 386 9.61 -13.13 -14.53
CA ALA A 386 9.15 -14.03 -13.48
C ALA A 386 9.63 -15.48 -13.73
N ASP A 387 9.58 -15.95 -14.98
CA ASP A 387 10.08 -17.28 -15.36
C ASP A 387 11.59 -17.37 -15.25
N ALA A 388 12.34 -16.37 -15.72
CA ALA A 388 13.79 -16.35 -15.62
C ALA A 388 14.27 -16.36 -14.15
N LEU A 389 13.58 -15.62 -13.26
CA LEU A 389 13.86 -15.61 -11.82
C LEU A 389 13.61 -17.01 -11.19
N ALA A 390 12.54 -17.69 -11.59
CA ALA A 390 12.21 -19.01 -11.05
C ALA A 390 13.13 -20.11 -11.61
N LEU A 391 13.37 -20.11 -12.91
CA LEU A 391 14.05 -21.19 -13.62
C LEU A 391 15.58 -21.05 -13.59
N GLY A 392 16.11 -19.84 -13.79
CA GLY A 392 17.54 -19.62 -14.01
C GLY A 392 18.04 -20.25 -15.31
N THR A 393 19.36 -20.48 -15.40
CA THR A 393 20.00 -21.22 -16.51
C THR A 393 20.22 -22.68 -16.14
N ASP A 394 20.18 -23.56 -17.14
CA ASP A 394 20.38 -25.00 -16.98
C ASP A 394 21.58 -25.52 -17.80
N ASP A 395 22.40 -24.64 -18.30
CA ASP A 395 23.60 -25.01 -19.06
C ASP A 395 24.86 -24.88 -18.19
N PRO A 396 25.42 -26.00 -17.71
CA PRO A 396 26.63 -26.01 -16.88
C PRO A 396 27.88 -25.56 -17.63
N LYS A 397 27.83 -25.46 -18.98
CA LYS A 397 28.96 -25.01 -19.82
C LYS A 397 29.05 -23.48 -19.86
N LEU A 398 28.02 -22.78 -19.43
CA LEU A 398 28.09 -21.32 -19.36
C LEU A 398 29.15 -20.87 -18.34
N PRO A 399 29.97 -19.85 -18.65
CA PRO A 399 30.90 -19.30 -17.68
C PRO A 399 30.11 -18.75 -16.46
N PRO A 400 30.69 -18.81 -15.23
CA PRO A 400 29.98 -18.49 -13.99
C PRO A 400 29.23 -17.16 -14.01
N HIS A 401 29.78 -16.11 -14.63
CA HIS A 401 29.15 -14.80 -14.73
C HIS A 401 27.94 -14.75 -15.68
N LYS A 402 27.69 -15.80 -16.46
CA LYS A 402 26.50 -15.96 -17.33
C LYS A 402 25.51 -16.98 -16.79
N GLN A 403 25.79 -17.57 -15.64
CA GLN A 403 24.88 -18.49 -14.99
C GLN A 403 23.90 -17.71 -14.11
N TYR A 404 22.62 -18.06 -14.18
CA TYR A 404 21.55 -17.53 -13.35
C TYR A 404 21.12 -18.62 -12.38
N PRO A 405 21.26 -18.43 -11.07
CA PRO A 405 20.93 -19.48 -10.11
C PRO A 405 19.45 -19.89 -10.15
N GLY A 406 18.56 -19.01 -10.56
CA GLY A 406 17.13 -19.27 -10.46
C GLY A 406 16.66 -19.35 -9.00
N ASN A 407 15.56 -20.10 -8.78
CA ASN A 407 14.98 -20.33 -7.44
C ASN A 407 14.59 -19.04 -6.68
N ARG A 408 14.31 -17.96 -7.42
CA ARG A 408 13.88 -16.66 -6.91
C ARG A 408 12.36 -16.63 -6.90
N PRO A 409 11.72 -16.60 -5.72
CA PRO A 409 10.26 -16.70 -5.65
C PRO A 409 9.59 -15.42 -6.13
N SER A 410 8.50 -15.58 -6.87
CA SER A 410 7.67 -14.45 -7.28
C SER A 410 6.19 -14.85 -7.39
N SER A 411 5.32 -13.84 -7.33
CA SER A 411 3.90 -13.96 -7.63
C SER A 411 3.54 -12.99 -8.77
N ILE A 412 2.49 -13.31 -9.51
CA ILE A 412 1.92 -12.42 -10.52
C ILE A 412 0.50 -12.07 -10.10
N LEU A 413 0.24 -10.78 -9.89
CA LEU A 413 -1.08 -10.23 -9.68
C LEU A 413 -1.54 -9.58 -10.97
N SER A 414 -2.58 -10.14 -11.60
CA SER A 414 -3.10 -9.66 -12.87
C SER A 414 -4.43 -8.95 -12.69
N LEU A 415 -4.55 -7.81 -13.36
CA LEU A 415 -5.76 -7.03 -13.60
C LEU A 415 -6.07 -7.09 -15.10
N GLU A 416 -7.35 -7.03 -15.47
CA GLU A 416 -7.71 -6.98 -16.89
C GLU A 416 -7.23 -5.69 -17.57
N LYS A 417 -7.40 -4.55 -16.85
CA LYS A 417 -6.89 -3.23 -17.24
C LYS A 417 -6.83 -2.31 -16.03
N LEU A 418 -6.10 -1.19 -16.14
CA LEU A 418 -6.06 -0.17 -15.12
C LEU A 418 -7.29 0.74 -15.22
N THR A 419 -8.23 0.55 -14.29
CA THR A 419 -9.43 1.37 -14.10
C THR A 419 -9.48 1.89 -12.68
N PRO A 420 -10.27 2.94 -12.37
CA PRO A 420 -10.47 3.36 -10.98
C PRO A 420 -10.89 2.20 -10.08
N ARG A 421 -11.82 1.34 -10.52
CA ARG A 421 -12.27 0.16 -9.80
C ARG A 421 -11.13 -0.83 -9.52
N ASN A 422 -10.32 -1.13 -10.54
CA ASN A 422 -9.20 -2.06 -10.39
C ASN A 422 -8.06 -1.49 -9.52
N LEU A 423 -7.79 -0.18 -9.57
CA LEU A 423 -6.85 0.45 -8.64
C LEU A 423 -7.38 0.41 -7.20
N GLY A 424 -8.68 0.59 -6.99
CA GLY A 424 -9.33 0.41 -5.69
C GLY A 424 -9.15 -1.02 -5.16
N ARG A 425 -9.40 -2.03 -6.00
CA ARG A 425 -9.14 -3.43 -5.65
C ARG A 425 -7.69 -3.67 -5.25
N LEU A 426 -6.75 -3.15 -6.03
CA LEU A 426 -5.32 -3.33 -5.79
C LEU A 426 -4.88 -2.74 -4.45
N ILE A 427 -5.30 -1.52 -4.14
CA ILE A 427 -4.96 -0.86 -2.87
C ILE A 427 -5.59 -1.61 -1.68
N ALA A 428 -6.87 -1.92 -1.72
CA ALA A 428 -7.57 -2.64 -0.66
C ALA A 428 -6.95 -4.02 -0.39
N LEU A 429 -6.51 -4.70 -1.44
CA LEU A 429 -5.84 -6.00 -1.34
C LEU A 429 -4.55 -5.89 -0.52
N TYR A 430 -3.71 -4.89 -0.76
CA TYR A 430 -2.50 -4.67 0.02
C TYR A 430 -2.79 -4.18 1.45
N GLU A 431 -3.85 -3.40 1.68
CA GLU A 431 -4.28 -3.02 3.03
C GLU A 431 -4.63 -4.25 3.88
N HIS A 432 -5.41 -5.19 3.32
CA HIS A 432 -5.77 -6.42 4.01
C HIS A 432 -4.60 -7.40 4.16
N LYS A 433 -3.68 -7.46 3.17
CA LYS A 433 -2.41 -8.19 3.30
C LYS A 433 -1.64 -7.71 4.52
N VAL A 434 -1.43 -6.41 4.64
CA VAL A 434 -0.67 -5.79 5.74
C VAL A 434 -1.34 -6.03 7.08
N PHE A 435 -2.66 -5.88 7.16
CA PHE A 435 -3.41 -6.19 8.37
C PHE A 435 -3.27 -7.66 8.78
N THR A 436 -3.43 -8.59 7.84
CA THR A 436 -3.31 -10.03 8.10
C THR A 436 -1.93 -10.37 8.64
N GLN A 437 -0.85 -9.84 8.03
CA GLN A 437 0.51 -10.02 8.54
C GLN A 437 0.66 -9.50 9.96
N GLY A 438 0.09 -8.33 10.28
CA GLY A 438 0.09 -7.78 11.63
C GLY A 438 -0.59 -8.68 12.66
N VAL A 439 -1.67 -9.36 12.28
CA VAL A 439 -2.34 -10.37 13.12
C VAL A 439 -1.43 -11.58 13.34
N ILE A 440 -0.81 -12.11 12.27
CA ILE A 440 0.10 -13.25 12.37
C ILE A 440 1.28 -12.93 13.29
N TRP A 441 1.90 -11.77 13.13
CA TRP A 441 3.04 -11.30 13.95
C TRP A 441 2.64 -10.74 15.32
N ASN A 442 1.37 -10.72 15.68
CA ASN A 442 0.86 -10.13 16.92
C ASN A 442 1.27 -8.68 17.15
N ILE A 443 1.38 -7.88 16.13
CA ILE A 443 1.81 -6.47 16.21
C ILE A 443 0.66 -5.51 15.90
N ASN A 444 0.76 -4.27 16.40
CA ASN A 444 -0.19 -3.21 16.05
C ASN A 444 0.19 -2.55 14.73
N SER A 445 -0.62 -2.77 13.68
CA SER A 445 -0.39 -2.22 12.34
C SER A 445 -0.87 -0.77 12.17
N PHE A 446 -1.45 -0.13 13.20
CA PHE A 446 -2.20 1.12 13.04
C PHE A 446 -1.60 2.33 13.74
N ASP A 447 -0.52 2.15 14.51
CA ASP A 447 0.28 3.22 15.10
C ASP A 447 1.60 3.45 14.35
N GLN A 448 2.35 4.49 14.76
CA GLN A 448 3.65 4.85 14.17
C GLN A 448 4.57 5.56 15.17
N TRP A 449 4.69 5.06 16.39
CA TRP A 449 5.51 5.66 17.47
C TRP A 449 6.98 5.88 17.09
N GLY A 450 7.50 5.08 16.15
CA GLY A 450 8.90 5.16 15.69
C GLY A 450 9.30 6.48 15.03
N VAL A 451 8.34 7.31 14.58
CA VAL A 451 8.64 8.61 13.93
C VAL A 451 8.62 9.79 14.91
N GLU A 452 8.19 9.60 16.17
CA GLU A 452 7.96 10.72 17.09
C GLU A 452 9.26 11.28 17.69
N LEU A 453 10.24 10.42 17.98
CA LEU A 453 11.52 10.87 18.56
C LEU A 453 12.27 11.84 17.63
N GLY A 454 12.32 11.53 16.33
CA GLY A 454 12.97 12.41 15.35
C GLY A 454 12.33 13.79 15.29
N LYS A 455 10.98 13.87 15.32
CA LYS A 455 10.24 15.13 15.36
C LYS A 455 10.55 15.94 16.62
N GLN A 456 10.59 15.28 17.79
CA GLN A 456 10.93 15.94 19.06
C GLN A 456 12.34 16.51 19.04
N MET A 457 13.31 15.77 18.50
CA MET A 457 14.69 16.23 18.37
C MET A 457 14.81 17.39 17.40
N ALA A 458 14.15 17.32 16.23
CA ALA A 458 14.13 18.42 15.27
C ALA A 458 13.54 19.69 15.88
N ASN A 459 12.43 19.60 16.60
CA ASN A 459 11.83 20.74 17.28
C ASN A 459 12.76 21.37 18.32
N LYS A 460 13.49 20.56 19.11
CA LYS A 460 14.49 21.07 20.05
C LYS A 460 15.60 21.85 19.34
N LEU A 461 16.11 21.35 18.24
CA LEU A 461 17.15 22.04 17.46
C LEU A 461 16.64 23.39 16.88
N LEU A 462 15.40 23.41 16.38
CA LEU A 462 14.80 24.63 15.83
C LEU A 462 14.50 25.70 16.89
N THR A 463 14.18 25.28 18.12
CA THR A 463 13.86 26.21 19.23
C THR A 463 15.09 26.61 20.07
N GLY A 464 16.30 26.18 19.68
CA GLY A 464 17.54 26.52 20.38
C GLY A 464 17.70 25.82 21.74
N GLY A 465 16.95 24.76 22.01
CA GLY A 465 17.11 23.93 23.19
C GLY A 465 18.37 23.07 23.07
N LYS A 466 19.29 23.22 24.05
CA LYS A 466 20.42 22.31 24.25
C LYS A 466 19.97 20.95 24.75
#